data_65e40d065be17294189002e3e22a4355
#
_entry.id   65e40d065be17294189002e3e22a4355
#
_cell.length_a   1.000
_cell.length_b   1.000
_cell.length_c   1.000
_cell.angle_alpha   90.00
_cell.angle_beta   90.00
_cell.angle_gamma   90.00
#
_symmetry.space_group_name_H-M   'P 1'
#
loop_
_entity.id
_entity.type
_entity.pdbx_description
1 polymer ?
#
loop_
_entity_poly.entity_id
_entity_poly.type
_entity_poly.pdbx_seq_one_letter_code
_entity_poly.pdbx_strand_id
1 'polypeptide(L)'
;FKKQSGCKLNYKYEKDIRRSIGEKRNRLVKMASHKICVSMDSDDIYFNTYIRYSVSALKQYKVGITSSAQMLFLYPHYNNKITGIRCGHKHQGHEACCVFTKKHYNSMGGFVSKGAGGNQGEGVKMIAYNEKNMVNLDIKKLMICIVHTGEDGNTIDKDRFKDAVIEGDLKGMSQFQILTKILGS
;
A
#
# COMPACT_ATOMS: atom_id res chain seq x y z
N PHE A 1 3.68 -12.67 18.29
CA PHE A 1 4.32 -11.65 17.41
C PHE A 1 5.33 -10.79 18.18
N LYS A 2 4.93 -10.21 19.33
CA LYS A 2 5.78 -9.34 20.15
C LYS A 2 7.04 -10.04 20.71
N LYS A 3 6.97 -11.34 21.01
CA LYS A 3 8.10 -12.12 21.53
C LYS A 3 9.14 -12.48 20.44
N GLN A 4 8.73 -12.58 19.17
CA GLN A 4 9.60 -13.07 18.09
C GLN A 4 10.32 -11.94 17.35
N SER A 5 9.76 -10.72 17.30
CA SER A 5 10.28 -9.64 16.45
C SER A 5 11.14 -8.62 17.20
N GLY A 6 11.13 -8.59 18.53
CA GLY A 6 11.75 -7.51 19.32
C GLY A 6 11.12 -6.13 19.10
N CYS A 7 10.05 -6.05 18.31
CA CYS A 7 9.40 -4.80 17.97
C CYS A 7 8.44 -4.34 19.06
N LYS A 8 8.39 -3.02 19.32
CA LYS A 8 7.39 -2.44 20.20
C LYS A 8 6.03 -2.38 19.49
N LEU A 9 5.05 -3.13 20.01
CA LEU A 9 3.67 -3.07 19.54
C LEU A 9 2.90 -2.00 20.34
N ASN A 10 2.42 -0.98 19.64
CA ASN A 10 1.46 0.00 20.16
C ASN A 10 0.11 -0.28 19.48
N TYR A 11 -0.85 -0.76 20.27
CA TYR A 11 -2.20 -1.08 19.80
C TYR A 11 -3.21 -0.20 20.50
N LYS A 12 -4.16 0.34 19.75
CA LYS A 12 -5.28 1.11 20.29
C LYS A 12 -6.59 0.60 19.69
N TYR A 13 -7.42 0.01 20.54
CA TYR A 13 -8.79 -0.33 20.20
C TYR A 13 -9.72 0.83 20.57
N GLU A 14 -10.65 1.17 19.68
CA GLU A 14 -11.68 2.20 19.91
C GLU A 14 -13.04 1.56 19.68
N LYS A 15 -13.69 1.22 20.79
CA LYS A 15 -15.04 0.65 20.77
C LYS A 15 -16.01 1.74 20.31
N ASP A 16 -16.96 1.34 19.45
CA ASP A 16 -18.11 2.16 19.02
C ASP A 16 -17.77 3.51 18.31
N ILE A 17 -16.51 3.69 17.89
CA ILE A 17 -16.09 4.88 17.14
C ILE A 17 -15.75 4.47 15.71
N ARG A 18 -16.64 4.80 14.77
CA ARG A 18 -16.36 4.63 13.33
C ARG A 18 -15.54 5.82 12.83
N ARG A 19 -14.31 5.55 12.35
CA ARG A 19 -13.41 6.54 11.74
C ARG A 19 -13.15 6.24 10.29
N SER A 20 -12.91 7.29 9.50
CA SER A 20 -12.40 7.13 8.15
C SER A 20 -10.99 6.49 8.15
N ILE A 21 -10.59 5.89 7.04
CA ILE A 21 -9.25 5.31 6.87
C ILE A 21 -8.19 6.38 7.09
N GLY A 22 -8.37 7.58 6.52
CA GLY A 22 -7.44 8.69 6.69
C GLY A 22 -7.27 9.12 8.14
N GLU A 23 -8.36 9.18 8.93
CA GLU A 23 -8.28 9.45 10.37
C GLU A 23 -7.49 8.37 11.12
N LYS A 24 -7.73 7.10 10.82
CA LYS A 24 -6.99 5.98 11.41
C LYS A 24 -5.49 6.09 11.10
N ARG A 25 -5.13 6.32 9.83
CA ARG A 25 -3.73 6.49 9.40
C ARG A 25 -3.07 7.71 10.05
N ASN A 26 -3.74 8.85 10.13
CA ASN A 26 -3.24 10.05 10.81
C ASN A 26 -2.93 9.78 12.30
N ARG A 27 -3.77 9.02 12.98
CA ARG A 27 -3.54 8.63 14.39
C ARG A 27 -2.34 7.70 14.52
N LEU A 28 -2.19 6.71 13.63
CA LEU A 28 -1.04 5.82 13.63
C LEU A 28 0.28 6.59 13.42
N VAL A 29 0.31 7.57 12.52
CA VAL A 29 1.49 8.44 12.33
C VAL A 29 1.82 9.25 13.58
N LYS A 30 0.80 9.77 14.30
CA LYS A 30 1.01 10.46 15.59
C LYS A 30 1.56 9.52 16.67
N MET A 31 1.15 8.26 16.70
CA MET A 31 1.64 7.25 17.64
C MET A 31 3.05 6.74 17.32
N ALA A 32 3.47 6.83 16.07
CA ALA A 32 4.80 6.38 15.64
C ALA A 32 5.90 7.22 16.28
N SER A 33 6.95 6.60 16.82
CA SER A 33 8.08 7.28 17.45
C SER A 33 9.19 7.65 16.48
N HIS A 34 9.30 6.96 15.35
CA HIS A 34 10.39 7.14 14.38
C HIS A 34 10.05 8.16 13.29
N LYS A 35 11.10 8.68 12.63
CA LYS A 35 11.00 9.70 11.56
C LYS A 35 10.46 9.14 10.24
N ILE A 36 10.59 7.83 10.00
CA ILE A 36 10.08 7.13 8.81
C ILE A 36 8.89 6.30 9.22
N CYS A 37 7.81 6.40 8.46
CA CYS A 37 6.58 5.63 8.63
C CYS A 37 6.37 4.74 7.40
N VAL A 38 5.81 3.56 7.62
CA VAL A 38 5.50 2.56 6.59
C VAL A 38 4.01 2.27 6.67
N SER A 39 3.30 2.41 5.55
CA SER A 39 1.91 1.95 5.44
C SER A 39 1.90 0.45 5.21
N MET A 40 1.07 -0.26 5.99
CA MET A 40 0.79 -1.69 5.78
C MET A 40 -0.66 -1.93 6.16
N ASP A 41 -1.48 -2.36 5.21
CA ASP A 41 -2.85 -2.76 5.44
C ASP A 41 -2.87 -4.22 5.90
N SER A 42 -3.78 -4.59 6.79
CA SER A 42 -3.75 -5.90 7.47
C SER A 42 -4.24 -7.06 6.61
N ASP A 43 -4.90 -6.74 5.50
CA ASP A 43 -5.54 -7.63 4.54
C ASP A 43 -4.75 -7.82 3.24
N ASP A 44 -3.53 -7.26 3.16
CA ASP A 44 -2.65 -7.35 2.01
C ASP A 44 -1.38 -8.16 2.31
N ILE A 45 -0.70 -8.60 1.27
CA ILE A 45 0.58 -9.33 1.38
C ILE A 45 1.73 -8.41 1.02
N TYR A 46 2.65 -8.21 1.97
CA TYR A 46 3.87 -7.44 1.78
C TYR A 46 5.07 -8.36 1.65
N PHE A 47 5.88 -8.12 0.62
CA PHE A 47 7.08 -8.91 0.39
C PHE A 47 8.17 -8.58 1.43
N ASN A 48 9.04 -9.52 1.71
CA ASN A 48 10.12 -9.37 2.69
C ASN A 48 11.13 -8.26 2.32
N THR A 49 11.16 -7.85 1.06
CA THR A 49 11.97 -6.74 0.54
C THR A 49 11.35 -5.37 0.76
N TYR A 50 10.04 -5.27 0.99
CA TYR A 50 9.27 -4.03 0.97
C TYR A 50 9.89 -2.91 1.80
N ILE A 51 10.04 -3.13 3.09
CA ILE A 51 10.53 -2.08 4.01
C ILE A 51 11.97 -1.67 3.66
N ARG A 52 12.86 -2.66 3.50
CA ARG A 52 14.28 -2.40 3.22
C ARG A 52 14.45 -1.64 1.90
N TYR A 53 13.80 -2.09 0.85
CA TYR A 53 13.89 -1.50 -0.48
C TYR A 53 13.38 -0.05 -0.49
N SER A 54 12.19 0.18 0.11
CA SER A 54 11.60 1.52 0.19
C SER A 54 12.40 2.50 1.04
N VAL A 55 12.89 2.07 2.21
CA VAL A 55 13.73 2.92 3.08
C VAL A 55 15.07 3.24 2.44
N SER A 56 15.67 2.27 1.74
CA SER A 56 16.93 2.52 0.99
C SER A 56 16.72 3.54 -0.11
N ALA A 57 15.61 3.44 -0.86
CA ALA A 57 15.26 4.40 -1.90
C ALA A 57 15.00 5.81 -1.35
N LEU A 58 14.25 5.95 -0.24
CA LEU A 58 14.07 7.25 0.43
C LEU A 58 15.41 7.95 0.70
N LYS A 59 16.39 7.19 1.22
CA LYS A 59 17.72 7.72 1.56
C LYS A 59 18.54 8.04 0.31
N GLN A 60 18.58 7.11 -0.64
CA GLN A 60 19.36 7.22 -1.87
C GLN A 60 18.92 8.41 -2.72
N TYR A 61 17.62 8.55 -2.95
CA TYR A 61 17.03 9.61 -3.79
C TYR A 61 16.75 10.89 -3.01
N LYS A 62 16.94 10.89 -1.68
CA LYS A 62 16.68 12.04 -0.79
C LYS A 62 15.25 12.59 -0.93
N VAL A 63 14.28 11.71 -1.13
CA VAL A 63 12.85 12.06 -1.29
C VAL A 63 12.06 11.89 0.01
N GLY A 64 10.90 12.52 0.06
CA GLY A 64 10.02 12.47 1.22
C GLY A 64 9.13 11.24 1.29
N ILE A 65 8.85 10.61 0.14
CA ILE A 65 7.93 9.48 0.01
C ILE A 65 8.37 8.53 -1.12
N THR A 66 8.16 7.24 -0.92
CA THR A 66 8.21 6.20 -1.95
C THR A 66 6.85 5.54 -2.07
N SER A 67 6.49 5.14 -3.28
CA SER A 67 5.26 4.40 -3.58
C SER A 67 5.45 3.57 -4.85
N SER A 68 4.39 3.09 -5.46
CA SER A 68 4.42 2.51 -6.80
C SER A 68 3.29 3.08 -7.66
N ALA A 69 3.58 3.34 -8.93
CA ALA A 69 2.59 3.68 -9.93
C ALA A 69 1.86 2.43 -10.48
N GLN A 70 2.26 1.26 -10.04
CA GLN A 70 1.63 -0.01 -10.38
C GLN A 70 0.98 -0.61 -9.16
N MET A 71 -0.11 -1.37 -9.35
CA MET A 71 -0.77 -2.18 -8.32
C MET A 71 -0.86 -3.61 -8.82
N LEU A 72 -0.62 -4.57 -7.93
CA LEU A 72 -0.88 -5.99 -8.16
C LEU A 72 -2.08 -6.42 -7.32
N PHE A 73 -2.93 -7.26 -7.89
CA PHE A 73 -4.12 -7.79 -7.24
C PHE A 73 -4.13 -9.30 -7.33
N LEU A 74 -4.30 -9.96 -6.20
CA LEU A 74 -4.53 -11.39 -6.09
C LEU A 74 -6.02 -11.65 -5.94
N TYR A 75 -6.55 -12.55 -6.76
CA TYR A 75 -7.94 -12.98 -6.73
C TYR A 75 -8.03 -14.44 -6.25
N PRO A 76 -8.16 -14.70 -4.95
CA PRO A 76 -8.25 -16.07 -4.42
C PRO A 76 -9.41 -16.88 -5.02
N HIS A 77 -10.55 -16.21 -5.25
CA HIS A 77 -11.77 -16.83 -5.79
C HIS A 77 -11.71 -17.14 -7.29
N TYR A 78 -10.67 -16.68 -8.00
CA TYR A 78 -10.45 -16.94 -9.42
C TYR A 78 -9.15 -17.71 -9.63
N ASN A 79 -9.03 -18.84 -8.93
CA ASN A 79 -7.88 -19.73 -9.04
C ASN A 79 -6.53 -19.03 -8.79
N ASN A 80 -6.50 -18.13 -7.80
CA ASN A 80 -5.34 -17.31 -7.43
C ASN A 80 -4.78 -16.49 -8.61
N LYS A 81 -5.65 -16.04 -9.51
CA LYS A 81 -5.24 -15.18 -10.61
C LYS A 81 -4.64 -13.88 -10.09
N ILE A 82 -3.54 -13.44 -10.69
CA ILE A 82 -2.94 -12.14 -10.42
C ILE A 82 -3.10 -11.24 -11.63
N THR A 83 -3.50 -10.01 -11.36
CA THR A 83 -3.60 -8.93 -12.34
C THR A 83 -2.79 -7.73 -11.89
N GLY A 84 -2.50 -6.83 -12.80
CA GLY A 84 -1.84 -5.58 -12.47
C GLY A 84 -2.46 -4.43 -13.24
N ILE A 85 -2.48 -3.27 -12.60
CA ILE A 85 -2.88 -2.02 -13.23
C ILE A 85 -1.80 -0.97 -13.01
N ARG A 86 -1.77 0.02 -13.90
CA ARG A 86 -0.95 1.22 -13.73
C ARG A 86 -1.83 2.38 -13.30
N CYS A 87 -1.45 3.07 -12.23
CA CYS A 87 -2.12 4.29 -11.80
C CYS A 87 -2.00 5.34 -12.92
N GLY A 88 -3.09 6.07 -13.18
CA GLY A 88 -3.10 7.12 -14.20
C GLY A 88 -2.17 8.29 -13.86
N HIS A 89 -1.96 9.21 -14.83
CA HIS A 89 -0.99 10.32 -14.75
C HIS A 89 -1.15 11.26 -13.55
N LYS A 90 -2.32 11.34 -12.95
CA LYS A 90 -2.56 12.20 -11.78
C LYS A 90 -2.20 11.54 -10.44
N HIS A 91 -1.99 10.24 -10.43
CA HIS A 91 -1.67 9.45 -9.24
C HIS A 91 -0.46 8.58 -9.56
N GLN A 92 0.73 9.12 -9.33
CA GLN A 92 1.98 8.39 -9.57
C GLN A 92 2.28 7.35 -8.49
N GLY A 93 1.32 6.99 -7.66
CA GLY A 93 1.48 5.99 -6.62
C GLY A 93 0.17 5.71 -5.90
N HIS A 94 0.17 4.71 -5.05
CA HIS A 94 -0.97 4.37 -4.20
C HIS A 94 -0.58 4.25 -2.72
N GLU A 95 -1.55 4.50 -1.85
CA GLU A 95 -1.33 4.67 -0.42
C GLU A 95 -0.99 3.38 0.34
N ALA A 96 -1.39 2.22 -0.17
CA ALA A 96 -1.16 0.94 0.50
C ALA A 96 0.33 0.58 0.61
N CYS A 97 1.17 1.04 -0.33
CA CYS A 97 2.61 0.78 -0.32
C CYS A 97 3.48 2.02 -0.06
N CYS A 98 2.92 3.06 0.56
CA CYS A 98 3.69 4.26 0.87
C CYS A 98 4.65 4.06 2.03
N VAL A 99 5.91 4.46 1.82
CA VAL A 99 6.89 4.69 2.88
C VAL A 99 7.30 6.15 2.82
N PHE A 100 7.18 6.86 3.94
CA PHE A 100 7.34 8.31 3.96
C PHE A 100 8.00 8.82 5.23
N THR A 101 8.59 10.01 5.13
CA THR A 101 9.11 10.72 6.30
C THR A 101 8.00 11.52 6.98
N LYS A 102 8.06 11.66 8.32
CA LYS A 102 7.14 12.56 9.05
C LYS A 102 7.25 14.02 8.58
N LYS A 103 8.43 14.44 8.10
CA LYS A 103 8.60 15.77 7.51
C LYS A 103 7.70 15.93 6.28
N HIS A 104 7.71 14.97 5.36
CA HIS A 104 6.84 14.97 4.18
C HIS A 104 5.36 14.94 4.59
N TYR A 105 4.97 14.02 5.48
CA TYR A 105 3.61 13.94 6.01
C TYR A 105 3.11 15.28 6.56
N ASN A 106 3.92 15.96 7.37
CA ASN A 106 3.55 17.25 7.96
C ASN A 106 3.43 18.36 6.89
N SER A 107 4.36 18.40 5.92
CA SER A 107 4.32 19.42 4.84
C SER A 107 3.12 19.27 3.91
N MET A 108 2.58 18.04 3.77
CA MET A 108 1.42 17.77 2.93
C MET A 108 0.07 17.82 3.67
N GLY A 109 0.09 18.03 5.00
CA GLY A 109 -1.11 18.08 5.83
C GLY A 109 -1.72 16.70 6.13
N GLY A 110 -0.96 15.62 5.90
CA GLY A 110 -1.33 14.26 6.23
C GLY A 110 -2.37 13.62 5.31
N PHE A 111 -2.98 12.53 5.80
CA PHE A 111 -4.05 11.83 5.09
C PHE A 111 -5.37 12.58 5.17
N VAL A 112 -6.18 12.53 4.11
CA VAL A 112 -7.50 13.17 4.06
C VAL A 112 -8.46 12.42 5.00
N SER A 113 -9.06 13.14 5.94
CA SER A 113 -9.92 12.55 6.98
C SER A 113 -11.38 12.39 6.56
N LYS A 114 -11.87 13.24 5.64
CA LYS A 114 -13.23 13.14 5.07
C LYS A 114 -13.07 12.80 3.61
N GLY A 115 -13.96 11.94 3.09
CA GLY A 115 -13.91 11.49 1.71
C GLY A 115 -13.66 12.68 0.77
N ALA A 116 -12.52 12.71 0.14
CA ALA A 116 -12.28 13.60 -0.98
C ALA A 116 -13.32 13.21 -2.02
N GLY A 117 -14.23 14.12 -2.34
CA GLY A 117 -15.30 13.85 -3.31
C GLY A 117 -14.74 13.25 -4.59
N GLY A 118 -15.33 12.16 -5.06
CA GLY A 118 -14.85 11.41 -6.21
C GLY A 118 -13.90 10.24 -5.83
N ASN A 119 -13.33 9.59 -6.83
CA ASN A 119 -12.46 8.41 -6.72
C ASN A 119 -11.04 8.71 -6.18
N GLN A 120 -10.89 9.64 -5.24
CA GLN A 120 -9.61 9.99 -4.66
C GLN A 120 -9.45 9.33 -3.30
N GLY A 121 -8.38 8.53 -3.13
CA GLY A 121 -8.03 7.90 -1.87
C GLY A 121 -7.58 8.90 -0.79
N GLU A 122 -7.50 8.42 0.44
CA GLU A 122 -7.08 9.23 1.60
C GLU A 122 -5.63 9.73 1.50
N GLY A 123 -4.80 9.07 0.72
CA GLY A 123 -3.39 9.43 0.48
C GLY A 123 -3.16 10.46 -0.62
N VAL A 124 -4.21 10.95 -1.28
CA VAL A 124 -4.10 11.81 -2.45
C VAL A 124 -3.18 13.02 -2.25
N LYS A 125 -3.27 13.71 -1.11
CA LYS A 125 -2.42 14.88 -0.80
C LYS A 125 -0.94 14.52 -0.66
N MET A 126 -0.64 13.34 -0.16
CA MET A 126 0.74 12.89 0.05
C MET A 126 1.42 12.44 -1.24
N ILE A 127 0.64 12.00 -2.23
CA ILE A 127 1.11 11.37 -3.46
C ILE A 127 0.96 12.29 -4.66
N ALA A 128 -0.24 12.88 -4.85
CA ALA A 128 -0.52 13.71 -6.01
C ALA A 128 0.35 14.98 -6.05
N TYR A 129 0.81 15.33 -7.24
CA TYR A 129 1.64 16.52 -7.50
C TYR A 129 2.99 16.57 -6.78
N ASN A 130 3.47 15.42 -6.27
CA ASN A 130 4.75 15.34 -5.54
C ASN A 130 5.88 14.68 -6.33
N GLU A 131 5.85 14.76 -7.65
CA GLU A 131 6.83 14.11 -8.54
C GLU A 131 8.28 14.40 -8.17
N LYS A 132 8.58 15.64 -7.73
CA LYS A 132 9.93 16.04 -7.32
C LYS A 132 10.38 15.46 -5.97
N ASN A 133 9.44 15.00 -5.14
CA ASN A 133 9.72 14.52 -3.78
C ASN A 133 9.24 13.08 -3.55
N MET A 134 8.94 12.38 -4.64
CA MET A 134 8.50 10.98 -4.64
C MET A 134 9.35 10.16 -5.62
N VAL A 135 9.58 8.90 -5.27
CA VAL A 135 10.12 7.91 -6.20
C VAL A 135 9.18 6.72 -6.27
N ASN A 136 8.88 6.30 -7.50
CA ASN A 136 8.12 5.09 -7.78
C ASN A 136 9.04 3.88 -7.80
N LEU A 137 8.63 2.84 -7.11
CA LEU A 137 9.34 1.59 -6.96
C LEU A 137 8.63 0.45 -7.71
N ASP A 138 9.38 -0.59 -8.01
CA ASP A 138 8.85 -1.81 -8.61
C ASP A 138 7.91 -2.51 -7.63
N ILE A 139 6.62 -2.59 -7.98
CA ILE A 139 5.57 -3.20 -7.16
C ILE A 139 5.88 -4.67 -6.83
N LYS A 140 6.59 -5.38 -7.69
CA LYS A 140 7.00 -6.78 -7.51
C LYS A 140 7.93 -6.99 -6.31
N LYS A 141 8.48 -5.90 -5.74
CA LYS A 141 9.32 -5.91 -4.53
C LYS A 141 8.61 -5.35 -3.30
N LEU A 142 7.37 -4.88 -3.47
CA LEU A 142 6.61 -4.20 -2.41
C LEU A 142 5.49 -5.07 -1.86
N MET A 143 4.43 -5.28 -2.64
CA MET A 143 3.21 -5.91 -2.14
C MET A 143 2.29 -6.43 -3.25
N ILE A 144 1.30 -7.16 -2.81
CA ILE A 144 0.13 -7.59 -3.60
C ILE A 144 -1.13 -7.35 -2.78
N CYS A 145 -2.14 -6.69 -3.35
CA CYS A 145 -3.43 -6.51 -2.73
C CYS A 145 -4.28 -7.78 -2.89
N ILE A 146 -4.92 -8.23 -1.80
CA ILE A 146 -5.87 -9.34 -1.86
C ILE A 146 -7.26 -8.79 -2.17
N VAL A 147 -7.90 -9.32 -3.20
CA VAL A 147 -9.28 -8.94 -3.55
C VAL A 147 -10.26 -9.76 -2.74
N HIS A 148 -11.04 -9.08 -1.89
CA HIS A 148 -12.07 -9.68 -1.07
C HIS A 148 -13.44 -9.61 -1.77
N THR A 149 -14.31 -10.59 -1.50
CA THR A 149 -15.66 -10.68 -2.08
C THR A 149 -16.75 -10.13 -1.16
N GLY A 150 -16.38 -9.53 -0.03
CA GLY A 150 -17.33 -8.98 0.94
C GLY A 150 -17.82 -7.56 0.60
N GLU A 151 -18.98 -7.16 1.16
CA GLU A 151 -19.55 -5.82 0.98
C GLU A 151 -18.64 -4.68 1.48
N ASP A 152 -17.73 -4.97 2.42
CA ASP A 152 -16.76 -4.03 3.00
C ASP A 152 -15.36 -4.16 2.39
N GLY A 153 -15.16 -5.05 1.41
CA GLY A 153 -13.86 -5.27 0.77
C GLY A 153 -13.52 -4.20 -0.26
N ASN A 154 -12.22 -4.08 -0.60
CA ASN A 154 -11.76 -3.38 -1.79
C ASN A 154 -12.28 -4.10 -3.03
N THR A 155 -13.56 -3.96 -3.31
CA THR A 155 -14.18 -4.43 -4.54
C THR A 155 -13.62 -3.61 -5.68
N ILE A 156 -12.58 -4.14 -6.28
CA ILE A 156 -12.22 -3.71 -7.62
C ILE A 156 -13.32 -4.23 -8.51
N ASP A 157 -14.03 -3.30 -9.10
CA ASP A 157 -15.10 -3.54 -10.05
C ASP A 157 -14.69 -4.66 -11.02
N LYS A 158 -15.56 -5.64 -11.24
CA LYS A 158 -15.31 -6.77 -12.16
C LYS A 158 -14.82 -6.32 -13.54
N ASP A 159 -15.11 -5.08 -13.93
CA ASP A 159 -14.67 -4.49 -15.17
C ASP A 159 -13.17 -4.12 -15.19
N ARG A 160 -12.55 -3.84 -14.04
CA ARG A 160 -11.08 -3.63 -13.96
C ARG A 160 -10.29 -4.93 -14.16
N PHE A 161 -10.93 -6.07 -14.06
CA PHE A 161 -10.35 -7.36 -14.41
C PHE A 161 -9.97 -7.46 -15.90
N LYS A 162 -10.65 -6.70 -16.77
CA LYS A 162 -10.41 -6.66 -18.23
C LYS A 162 -9.19 -5.80 -18.60
N ASP A 163 -8.81 -4.86 -17.74
CA ASP A 163 -7.71 -3.91 -17.98
C ASP A 163 -6.35 -4.43 -17.46
N ALA A 164 -6.22 -5.72 -17.24
CA ALA A 164 -5.01 -6.35 -16.70
C ALA A 164 -3.83 -6.27 -17.68
N VAL A 165 -3.00 -5.26 -17.53
CA VAL A 165 -1.85 -4.95 -18.41
C VAL A 165 -0.62 -5.83 -18.15
N ILE A 166 -0.60 -6.70 -17.10
CA ILE A 166 0.63 -7.37 -16.63
C ILE A 166 0.48 -8.91 -16.54
N GLU A 167 -0.41 -9.53 -17.28
CA GLU A 167 -0.64 -10.98 -17.19
C GLU A 167 0.57 -11.83 -17.64
N GLY A 168 1.41 -11.32 -18.55
CA GLY A 168 2.58 -12.03 -19.07
C GLY A 168 3.83 -11.98 -18.17
N ASP A 169 3.99 -10.94 -17.40
CA ASP A 169 5.23 -10.63 -16.66
C ASP A 169 5.34 -11.33 -15.29
N LEU A 170 4.25 -11.92 -14.80
CA LEU A 170 4.16 -12.49 -13.46
C LEU A 170 4.67 -13.94 -13.36
N LYS A 171 4.79 -14.65 -14.47
CA LYS A 171 5.26 -16.05 -14.51
C LYS A 171 6.71 -16.24 -14.06
N GLY A 172 7.53 -15.20 -14.03
CA GLY A 172 8.93 -15.23 -13.62
C GLY A 172 9.21 -14.92 -12.15
N MET A 173 8.20 -14.69 -11.31
CA MET A 173 8.41 -14.31 -9.90
C MET A 173 8.50 -15.55 -8.99
N SER A 174 9.70 -15.88 -8.49
CA SER A 174 9.91 -16.94 -7.50
C SER A 174 9.04 -16.80 -6.24
N GLN A 175 8.76 -15.55 -5.81
CA GLN A 175 7.87 -15.25 -4.69
C GLN A 175 6.40 -15.55 -5.01
N PHE A 176 6.01 -15.52 -6.26
CA PHE A 176 4.67 -15.89 -6.71
C PHE A 176 4.39 -17.39 -6.55
N GLN A 177 5.33 -18.24 -6.88
CA GLN A 177 5.21 -19.69 -6.69
C GLN A 177 5.04 -20.04 -5.20
N ILE A 178 5.69 -19.31 -4.31
CA ILE A 178 5.54 -19.45 -2.85
C ILE A 178 4.14 -19.05 -2.42
N LEU A 179 3.61 -17.93 -2.90
CA LEU A 179 2.25 -17.47 -2.58
C LEU A 179 1.18 -18.42 -3.10
N THR A 180 1.30 -18.89 -4.34
CA THR A 180 0.39 -19.88 -4.92
C THR A 180 0.40 -21.20 -4.14
N LYS A 181 1.55 -21.60 -3.63
CA LYS A 181 1.70 -22.81 -2.82
C LYS A 181 1.11 -22.68 -1.41
N ILE A 182 1.21 -21.48 -0.80
CA ILE A 182 0.65 -21.19 0.53
C ILE A 182 -0.88 -21.05 0.47
N LEU A 183 -1.42 -20.46 -0.60
CA LEU A 183 -2.85 -20.23 -0.76
C LEU A 183 -3.58 -21.41 -1.43
N GLY A 184 -2.86 -22.33 -2.04
CA GLY A 184 -3.38 -23.53 -2.68
C GLY A 184 -3.37 -24.78 -1.78
N SER A 185 -2.89 -24.66 -0.55
CA SER A 185 -2.97 -25.65 0.52
C SER A 185 -4.10 -25.30 1.49
#